data_ee1281ac09c356a129430538d52c293d
#
_entry.id   ee1281ac09c356a129430538d52c293d
#
_cell.length_a   1.000
_cell.length_b   1.000
_cell.length_c   1.000
_cell.angle_alpha   90.00
_cell.angle_beta   90.00
_cell.angle_gamma   90.00
#
_symmetry.space_group_name_H-M   'P 1'
#
loop_
_entity.id
_entity.type
_entity.pdbx_description
1 polymer ?
#
loop_
_entity_poly.entity_id
_entity_poly.type
_entity_poly.pdbx_seq_one_letter_code
_entity_poly.pdbx_strand_id
1 'polypeptide(L)'
;MARYMLDTNMCIYLMKNQPEQVARRFAQCYTGDVVMSAITYAELEYGVTVCVRPARERSNLAALIEDIPVAPFDAPAAQAYGPVREATRDRKKDHLDKLIAAHAVSLDVVLVTNNERDFASYPGVRLENWLSD
;
A
#
# COMPACT_ATOMS: atom_id res chain seq x y z
N MET A 1 7.35 4.22 15.24
CA MET A 1 6.91 4.82 13.96
C MET A 1 6.98 3.80 12.85
N ALA A 2 6.08 3.88 11.91
CA ALA A 2 6.09 2.97 10.77
C ALA A 2 7.34 3.18 9.91
N ARG A 3 7.82 2.12 9.31
CA ARG A 3 8.95 2.12 8.38
C ARG A 3 8.53 1.82 6.97
N TYR A 4 7.43 1.09 6.80
CA TYR A 4 6.96 0.59 5.51
C TYR A 4 5.48 0.85 5.34
N MET A 5 5.10 1.16 4.10
CA MET A 5 3.70 1.15 3.67
C MET A 5 3.58 0.14 2.54
N LEU A 6 2.69 -0.83 2.67
CA LEU A 6 2.45 -1.82 1.62
C LEU A 6 1.43 -1.26 0.63
N ASP A 7 1.70 -1.43 -0.67
CA ASP A 7 0.68 -1.10 -1.67
C ASP A 7 -0.42 -2.17 -1.68
N THR A 8 -1.44 -1.94 -2.49
CA THR A 8 -2.63 -2.80 -2.52
C THR A 8 -2.28 -4.24 -2.89
N ASN A 9 -1.42 -4.45 -3.88
CA ASN A 9 -1.06 -5.80 -4.31
C ASN A 9 -0.28 -6.56 -3.23
N MET A 10 0.61 -5.88 -2.52
CA MET A 10 1.35 -6.50 -1.42
C MET A 10 0.41 -6.95 -0.31
N CYS A 11 -0.61 -6.13 0.02
CA CYS A 11 -1.63 -6.52 0.99
C CYS A 11 -2.41 -7.74 0.53
N ILE A 12 -2.77 -7.78 -0.76
CA ILE A 12 -3.49 -8.92 -1.33
C ILE A 12 -2.65 -10.20 -1.23
N TYR A 13 -1.34 -10.09 -1.51
CA TYR A 13 -0.44 -11.24 -1.39
C TYR A 13 -0.43 -11.79 0.04
N LEU A 14 -0.40 -10.91 1.03
CA LEU A 14 -0.43 -11.34 2.43
C LEU A 14 -1.77 -11.98 2.78
N MET A 15 -2.88 -11.45 2.29
CA MET A 15 -4.21 -12.04 2.52
C MET A 15 -4.30 -13.45 1.93
N LYS A 16 -3.67 -13.67 0.78
CA LYS A 16 -3.65 -14.99 0.11
C LYS A 16 -2.53 -15.89 0.59
N ASN A 17 -1.63 -15.34 1.39
CA ASN A 17 -0.42 -16.04 1.84
C ASN A 17 0.45 -16.54 0.69
N GLN A 18 0.47 -15.82 -0.42
CA GLN A 18 1.23 -16.12 -1.63
C GLN A 18 1.57 -14.82 -2.37
N PRO A 19 2.77 -14.70 -2.95
CA PRO A 19 3.88 -15.66 -2.84
C PRO A 19 4.54 -15.63 -1.46
N GLU A 20 5.17 -16.72 -1.12
CA GLU A 20 5.76 -16.93 0.21
C GLU A 20 6.80 -15.89 0.60
N GLN A 21 7.54 -15.35 -0.39
CA GLN A 21 8.57 -14.34 -0.12
C GLN A 21 8.01 -13.12 0.61
N VAL A 22 6.80 -12.69 0.25
CA VAL A 22 6.17 -11.51 0.87
C VAL A 22 5.86 -11.82 2.33
N ALA A 23 5.28 -12.99 2.61
CA ALA A 23 4.96 -13.40 3.97
C ALA A 23 6.23 -13.51 4.83
N ARG A 24 7.30 -14.09 4.27
CA ARG A 24 8.58 -14.23 4.97
C ARG A 24 9.18 -12.86 5.31
N ARG A 25 9.14 -11.95 4.38
CA ARG A 25 9.70 -10.61 4.59
C ARG A 25 8.88 -9.86 5.64
N PHE A 26 7.55 -9.99 5.58
CA PHE A 26 6.67 -9.38 6.56
C PHE A 26 6.93 -9.94 7.96
N ALA A 27 7.16 -11.25 8.07
CA ALA A 27 7.44 -11.90 9.36
C ALA A 27 8.71 -11.38 10.04
N GLN A 28 9.61 -10.75 9.30
CA GLN A 28 10.83 -10.14 9.85
C GLN A 28 10.58 -8.75 10.43
N CYS A 29 9.41 -8.18 10.22
CA CYS A 29 9.08 -6.85 10.72
C CYS A 29 8.53 -6.94 12.15
N TYR A 30 8.73 -5.84 12.90
CA TYR A 30 8.15 -5.71 14.22
C TYR A 30 6.76 -5.10 14.15
N THR A 31 5.96 -5.33 15.18
CA THR A 31 4.64 -4.71 15.31
C THR A 31 4.78 -3.18 15.21
N GLY A 32 3.98 -2.58 14.35
CA GLY A 32 4.02 -1.13 14.14
C GLY A 32 4.96 -0.67 13.04
N ASP A 33 5.81 -1.56 12.50
CA ASP A 33 6.71 -1.20 11.41
C ASP A 33 5.97 -0.97 10.09
N VAL A 34 4.82 -1.61 9.90
CA VAL A 34 4.14 -1.69 8.61
C VAL A 34 2.73 -1.12 8.73
N VAL A 35 2.37 -0.27 7.78
CA VAL A 35 1.02 0.30 7.67
C VAL A 35 0.50 0.14 6.26
N MET A 36 -0.80 0.33 6.07
CA MET A 36 -1.38 0.54 4.75
C MET A 36 -2.06 1.90 4.71
N SER A 37 -2.10 2.49 3.52
CA SER A 37 -2.85 3.73 3.30
C SER A 37 -4.35 3.46 3.39
N ALA A 38 -5.13 4.44 3.86
CA ALA A 38 -6.58 4.39 3.76
C ALA A 38 -7.04 4.21 2.30
N ILE A 39 -6.25 4.67 1.33
CA ILE A 39 -6.54 4.46 -0.09
C ILE A 39 -6.46 2.97 -0.44
N THR A 40 -5.41 2.30 0.02
CA THR A 40 -5.27 0.84 -0.14
C THR A 40 -6.43 0.12 0.54
N TYR A 41 -6.78 0.54 1.75
CA TYR A 41 -7.90 -0.06 2.46
C TYR A 41 -9.20 0.07 1.68
N ALA A 42 -9.44 1.22 1.05
CA ALA A 42 -10.63 1.42 0.21
C ALA A 42 -10.65 0.45 -0.97
N GLU A 43 -9.50 0.21 -1.61
CA GLU A 43 -9.41 -0.77 -2.70
C GLU A 43 -9.69 -2.19 -2.21
N LEU A 44 -9.17 -2.55 -1.02
CA LEU A 44 -9.43 -3.86 -0.43
C LEU A 44 -10.91 -4.03 -0.05
N GLU A 45 -11.54 -2.98 0.44
CA GLU A 45 -12.97 -3.00 0.75
C GLU A 45 -13.81 -3.22 -0.52
N TYR A 46 -13.43 -2.57 -1.60
CA TYR A 46 -14.10 -2.80 -2.89
C TYR A 46 -13.93 -4.26 -3.33
N GLY A 47 -12.72 -4.79 -3.18
CA GLY A 47 -12.45 -6.19 -3.50
C GLY A 47 -13.36 -7.16 -2.74
N VAL A 48 -13.61 -6.89 -1.45
CA VAL A 48 -14.54 -7.70 -0.66
C VAL A 48 -15.97 -7.59 -1.22
N THR A 49 -16.37 -6.38 -1.60
CA THR A 49 -17.73 -6.12 -2.11
C THR A 49 -18.04 -6.93 -3.36
N VAL A 50 -17.06 -7.09 -4.25
CA VAL A 50 -17.29 -7.72 -5.57
C VAL A 50 -16.82 -9.18 -5.65
N CYS A 51 -16.24 -9.73 -4.58
CA CYS A 51 -15.69 -11.08 -4.64
C CYS A 51 -16.80 -12.15 -4.54
N VAL A 52 -16.43 -13.39 -4.88
CA VAL A 52 -17.37 -14.52 -4.89
C VAL A 52 -17.77 -14.94 -3.48
N ARG A 53 -16.85 -14.77 -2.50
CA ARG A 53 -17.07 -15.19 -1.11
C ARG A 53 -16.84 -14.02 -0.16
N PRO A 54 -17.76 -13.03 -0.10
CA PRO A 54 -17.53 -11.82 0.67
C PRO A 54 -17.30 -12.05 2.17
N ALA A 55 -17.99 -13.02 2.77
CA ALA A 55 -17.83 -13.28 4.21
C ALA A 55 -16.41 -13.76 4.54
N ARG A 56 -15.84 -14.62 3.71
CA ARG A 56 -14.48 -15.13 3.88
C ARG A 56 -13.46 -14.01 3.68
N GLU A 57 -13.62 -13.23 2.61
CA GLU A 57 -12.71 -12.11 2.33
C GLU A 57 -12.81 -11.04 3.40
N ARG A 58 -14.00 -10.81 3.94
CA ARG A 58 -14.19 -9.88 5.05
C ARG A 58 -13.39 -10.31 6.27
N SER A 59 -13.40 -11.61 6.60
CA SER A 59 -12.62 -12.14 7.71
C SER A 59 -11.12 -12.00 7.46
N ASN A 60 -10.68 -12.27 6.24
CA ASN A 60 -9.27 -12.14 5.87
C ASN A 60 -8.81 -10.69 5.98
N LEU A 61 -9.62 -9.76 5.53
CA LEU A 61 -9.29 -8.33 5.63
C LEU A 61 -9.26 -7.87 7.09
N ALA A 62 -10.21 -8.32 7.90
CA ALA A 62 -10.24 -7.97 9.32
C ALA A 62 -8.97 -8.45 10.03
N ALA A 63 -8.49 -9.65 9.71
CA ALA A 63 -7.23 -10.16 10.26
C ALA A 63 -6.03 -9.35 9.79
N LEU A 64 -6.02 -8.94 8.53
CA LEU A 64 -4.92 -8.16 7.99
C LEU A 64 -4.77 -6.82 8.69
N ILE A 65 -5.87 -6.10 8.93
CA ILE A 65 -5.80 -4.77 9.55
C ILE A 65 -5.44 -4.82 11.03
N GLU A 66 -5.56 -5.98 11.68
CA GLU A 66 -5.03 -6.15 13.03
C GLU A 66 -3.50 -6.11 13.03
N ASP A 67 -2.88 -6.66 11.99
CA ASP A 67 -1.42 -6.71 11.87
C ASP A 67 -0.85 -5.48 11.17
N ILE A 68 -1.61 -4.88 10.26
CA ILE A 68 -1.18 -3.74 9.45
C ILE A 68 -2.21 -2.62 9.61
N PRO A 69 -1.99 -1.68 10.54
CA PRO A 69 -2.95 -0.61 10.77
C PRO A 69 -3.17 0.26 9.54
N VAL A 70 -4.37 0.78 9.42
CA VAL A 70 -4.74 1.70 8.34
C VAL A 70 -4.34 3.12 8.75
N ALA A 71 -3.45 3.73 7.99
CA ALA A 71 -3.05 5.13 8.19
C ALA A 71 -4.08 6.05 7.52
N PRO A 72 -4.61 7.05 8.22
CA PRO A 72 -5.58 7.96 7.61
C PRO A 72 -4.92 8.86 6.58
N PHE A 73 -5.60 9.11 5.47
CA PHE A 73 -5.13 10.02 4.44
C PHE A 73 -5.48 11.45 4.88
N ASP A 74 -4.53 12.10 5.53
CA ASP A 74 -4.73 13.36 6.22
C ASP A 74 -4.24 14.58 5.40
N ALA A 75 -4.22 15.75 6.02
CA ALA A 75 -3.82 16.97 5.34
C ALA A 75 -2.37 16.93 4.82
N PRO A 76 -1.38 16.44 5.60
CA PRO A 76 -0.02 16.28 5.04
C PRO A 76 0.04 15.35 3.83
N ALA A 77 -0.72 14.26 3.83
CA ALA A 77 -0.80 13.36 2.67
C ALA A 77 -1.39 14.08 1.46
N ALA A 78 -2.45 14.87 1.66
CA ALA A 78 -3.06 15.66 0.61
C ALA A 78 -2.09 16.69 0.05
N GLN A 79 -1.31 17.35 0.90
CA GLN A 79 -0.30 18.33 0.47
C GLN A 79 0.79 17.68 -0.39
N ALA A 80 1.19 16.45 -0.05
CA ALA A 80 2.19 15.72 -0.83
C ALA A 80 1.66 15.30 -2.21
N TYR A 81 0.35 15.22 -2.37
CA TYR A 81 -0.26 14.78 -3.63
C TYR A 81 -0.03 15.77 -4.79
N GLY A 82 -0.02 17.06 -4.50
CA GLY A 82 0.15 18.08 -5.54
C GLY A 82 1.40 17.86 -6.40
N PRO A 83 2.60 17.81 -5.79
CA PRO A 83 3.83 17.58 -6.56
C PRO A 83 3.86 16.21 -7.27
N VAL A 84 3.32 15.17 -6.64
CA VAL A 84 3.27 13.83 -7.25
C VAL A 84 2.41 13.85 -8.51
N ARG A 85 1.23 14.47 -8.42
CA ARG A 85 0.32 14.56 -9.57
C ARG A 85 0.92 15.43 -10.69
N GLU A 86 1.53 16.56 -10.36
CA GLU A 86 2.12 17.45 -11.36
C GLU A 86 3.24 16.78 -12.13
N ALA A 87 4.12 16.04 -11.42
CA ALA A 87 5.25 15.36 -12.04
C ALA A 87 4.81 14.25 -13.01
N THR A 88 3.61 13.70 -12.83
CA THR A 88 3.09 12.59 -13.63
C THR A 88 1.77 12.95 -14.30
N ARG A 89 1.58 14.24 -14.62
CA ARG A 89 0.30 14.74 -15.16
C ARG A 89 -0.12 14.09 -16.47
N ASP A 90 0.84 13.57 -17.24
CA ASP A 90 0.56 12.90 -18.51
C ASP A 90 -0.02 11.49 -18.31
N ARG A 91 0.09 10.94 -17.12
CA ARG A 91 -0.45 9.64 -16.79
C ARG A 91 -1.87 9.82 -16.24
N LYS A 92 -2.85 9.13 -16.85
CA LYS A 92 -4.27 9.36 -16.58
C LYS A 92 -4.97 8.24 -15.83
N LYS A 93 -4.32 7.07 -15.68
CA LYS A 93 -4.97 5.89 -15.13
C LYS A 93 -4.40 5.44 -13.79
N ASP A 94 -3.57 6.26 -13.18
CA ASP A 94 -2.84 5.89 -11.96
C ASP A 94 -3.23 6.75 -10.76
N HIS A 95 -4.48 7.23 -10.70
CA HIS A 95 -4.91 8.14 -9.64
C HIS A 95 -4.75 7.57 -8.24
N LEU A 96 -5.11 6.29 -8.06
CA LEU A 96 -4.97 5.66 -6.75
C LEU A 96 -3.51 5.46 -6.37
N ASP A 97 -2.67 5.07 -7.35
CA ASP A 97 -1.24 4.93 -7.12
C ASP A 97 -0.60 6.26 -6.71
N LYS A 98 -1.01 7.36 -7.34
CA LYS A 98 -0.52 8.71 -6.99
C LYS A 98 -0.86 9.06 -5.55
N LEU A 99 -2.06 8.72 -5.10
CA LEU A 99 -2.50 8.97 -3.72
C LEU A 99 -1.70 8.13 -2.73
N ILE A 100 -1.48 6.86 -3.04
CA ILE A 100 -0.69 5.96 -2.19
C ILE A 100 0.75 6.45 -2.09
N ALA A 101 1.36 6.83 -3.23
CA ALA A 101 2.72 7.36 -3.26
C ALA A 101 2.85 8.63 -2.43
N ALA A 102 1.91 9.57 -2.59
CA ALA A 102 1.89 10.81 -1.82
C ALA A 102 1.78 10.54 -0.31
N HIS A 103 0.96 9.56 0.05
CA HIS A 103 0.79 9.18 1.44
C HIS A 103 2.09 8.65 2.04
N ALA A 104 2.78 7.77 1.31
CA ALA A 104 4.07 7.24 1.75
C ALA A 104 5.11 8.36 1.92
N VAL A 105 5.14 9.30 0.98
CA VAL A 105 6.05 10.46 1.07
C VAL A 105 5.75 11.27 2.32
N SER A 106 4.47 11.54 2.60
CA SER A 106 4.08 12.35 3.75
C SER A 106 4.47 11.72 5.08
N LEU A 107 4.47 10.39 5.16
CA LEU A 107 4.83 9.64 6.36
C LEU A 107 6.34 9.35 6.43
N ASP A 108 7.08 9.66 5.38
CA ASP A 108 8.51 9.37 5.27
C ASP A 108 8.80 7.87 5.47
N VAL A 109 8.01 7.03 4.84
CA VAL A 109 8.18 5.57 4.90
C VAL A 109 8.53 5.02 3.52
N VAL A 110 9.08 3.81 3.50
CA VAL A 110 9.36 3.09 2.26
C VAL A 110 8.05 2.48 1.76
N LEU A 111 7.72 2.71 0.49
CA LEU A 111 6.58 2.09 -0.15
C LEU A 111 7.00 0.74 -0.71
N VAL A 112 6.36 -0.32 -0.27
CA VAL A 112 6.65 -1.68 -0.73
C VAL A 112 5.69 -2.02 -1.85
N THR A 113 6.25 -2.32 -3.03
CA THR A 113 5.48 -2.59 -4.24
C THR A 113 6.25 -3.55 -5.14
N ASN A 114 5.54 -4.35 -5.95
CA ASN A 114 6.20 -5.07 -7.02
C ASN A 114 6.11 -4.32 -8.36
N ASN A 115 5.52 -3.14 -8.36
CA ASN A 115 5.38 -2.29 -9.53
C ASN A 115 6.34 -1.10 -9.45
N GLU A 116 7.62 -1.39 -9.20
CA GLU A 116 8.65 -0.36 -9.00
C GLU A 116 8.74 0.59 -10.19
N ARG A 117 8.56 0.07 -11.39
CA ARG A 117 8.68 0.85 -12.62
C ARG A 117 7.71 2.03 -12.64
N ASP A 118 6.45 1.79 -12.29
CA ASP A 118 5.44 2.84 -12.30
C ASP A 118 5.61 3.80 -11.14
N PHE A 119 5.94 3.28 -9.96
CA PHE A 119 6.09 4.13 -8.77
C PHE A 119 7.38 4.94 -8.76
N ALA A 120 8.41 4.51 -9.50
CA ALA A 120 9.68 5.25 -9.56
C ALA A 120 9.54 6.65 -10.15
N SER A 121 8.47 6.91 -10.90
CA SER A 121 8.21 8.22 -11.51
C SER A 121 7.68 9.26 -10.52
N TYR A 122 7.25 8.85 -9.34
CA TYR A 122 6.69 9.77 -8.36
C TYR A 122 7.81 10.39 -7.52
N PRO A 123 7.87 11.73 -7.45
CA PRO A 123 8.98 12.38 -6.74
C PRO A 123 8.93 12.11 -5.23
N GLY A 124 10.09 11.86 -4.67
CA GLY A 124 10.26 11.68 -3.24
C GLY A 124 9.92 10.31 -2.69
N VAL A 125 9.33 9.42 -3.51
CA VAL A 125 8.98 8.09 -3.05
C VAL A 125 10.22 7.20 -2.94
N ARG A 126 10.33 6.45 -1.85
CA ARG A 126 11.35 5.42 -1.68
C ARG A 126 10.69 4.07 -1.80
N LEU A 127 11.27 3.18 -2.57
CA LEU A 127 10.65 1.91 -2.94
C LEU A 127 11.46 0.71 -2.45
N GLU A 128 10.75 -0.36 -2.18
CA GLU A 128 11.33 -1.66 -1.90
C GLU A 128 10.40 -2.73 -2.49
N ASN A 129 10.97 -3.81 -2.99
CA ASN A 129 10.19 -4.90 -3.58
C ASN A 129 10.43 -6.17 -2.79
N TRP A 130 9.41 -6.67 -2.12
CA TRP A 130 9.51 -7.87 -1.29
C TRP A 130 9.39 -9.17 -2.09
N LEU A 131 9.14 -9.08 -3.39
CA LEU A 131 9.20 -10.23 -4.29
C LEU A 131 10.62 -10.48 -4.80
N SER A 132 11.47 -9.47 -4.77
CA SER A 132 12.87 -9.60 -5.14
C SER A 132 13.68 -10.11 -3.95
N ASP A 133 14.55 -11.02 -4.18
CA ASP A 133 15.45 -11.54 -3.14
C ASP A 133 16.73 -10.72 -3.06
#